data_199a25e74244b112f512891552e3ba96
#
_entry.id   199a25e74244b112f512891552e3ba96
#
_cell.length_a   1.000
_cell.length_b   1.000
_cell.length_c   1.000
_cell.angle_alpha   90.00
_cell.angle_beta   90.00
_cell.angle_gamma   90.00
#
_symmetry.space_group_name_H-M   'P 1'
#
loop_
_entity.id
_entity.type
_entity.pdbx_description
1 polymer ?
#
loop_
_entity_poly.entity_id
_entity_poly.type
_entity_poly.pdbx_seq_one_letter_code
_entity_poly.pdbx_strand_id
1 'polypeptide(L)'
;MTSFDIKPSGAALGAEISGIDLSSDVSREVADALCDAWHKHLVLLFRDQSLDDSALLKASSIFGPVQEGGAQKYFRKGGFKKGTSLLADYPEITVVSNLDERGNPVRKNAGLGSGEVVWHSDNSYIEKPPAGSMLYAIDIPDGGGGDTSFANQYLAYESLPEIMRIAVQGKLQLHDSSRNSAGVLRPTAKLPATPEEVEGPVHPLVRIHPATRKKALYLGRRRVWPSNYILGMPNERSEALLDRLWRHATQDDYTWTHKWRPGDVLLWDNRCALHHRTEVDHARPRILHRTQIQGETIIPG
;
A
#
# COMPACT_ATOMS: atom_id res chain seq x y z
N MET A 1 -25.50 -13.70 -14.54
CA MET A 1 -25.61 -13.18 -13.15
C MET A 1 -24.27 -13.40 -12.52
N THR A 2 -23.65 -12.35 -11.95
CA THR A 2 -22.40 -12.48 -11.19
C THR A 2 -22.65 -13.40 -9.99
N SER A 3 -21.80 -14.40 -9.78
CA SER A 3 -21.99 -15.45 -8.77
C SER A 3 -21.47 -15.07 -7.39
N PHE A 4 -21.28 -13.77 -7.10
CA PHE A 4 -20.76 -13.28 -5.81
C PHE A 4 -21.54 -12.05 -5.34
N ASP A 5 -21.49 -11.81 -4.02
CA ASP A 5 -22.14 -10.68 -3.37
C ASP A 5 -21.12 -9.62 -2.97
N ILE A 6 -21.52 -8.35 -3.03
CA ILE A 6 -20.73 -7.18 -2.63
C ILE A 6 -21.43 -6.50 -1.46
N LYS A 7 -20.77 -6.48 -0.31
CA LYS A 7 -21.26 -5.78 0.89
C LYS A 7 -20.32 -4.61 1.22
N PRO A 8 -20.73 -3.35 0.95
CA PRO A 8 -19.95 -2.18 1.32
C PRO A 8 -19.69 -2.13 2.83
N SER A 9 -18.54 -1.62 3.24
CA SER A 9 -18.15 -1.49 4.66
C SER A 9 -19.04 -0.55 5.46
N GLY A 10 -19.74 0.36 4.79
CA GLY A 10 -20.48 1.47 5.42
C GLY A 10 -19.60 2.67 5.78
N ALA A 11 -18.28 2.58 5.58
CA ALA A 11 -17.32 3.67 5.77
C ALA A 11 -16.94 4.33 4.42
N ALA A 12 -15.94 5.20 4.43
CA ALA A 12 -15.48 5.98 3.27
C ALA A 12 -14.97 5.13 2.09
N LEU A 13 -14.60 3.87 2.32
CA LEU A 13 -14.09 2.92 1.34
C LEU A 13 -14.20 1.50 1.91
N GLY A 14 -14.00 0.50 1.04
CA GLY A 14 -14.00 -0.91 1.42
C GLY A 14 -15.31 -1.63 1.13
N ALA A 15 -15.21 -2.86 0.64
CA ALA A 15 -16.32 -3.79 0.53
C ALA A 15 -15.85 -5.22 0.78
N GLU A 16 -16.70 -6.02 1.42
CA GLU A 16 -16.51 -7.46 1.55
C GLU A 16 -17.16 -8.17 0.36
N ILE A 17 -16.42 -9.08 -0.24
CA ILE A 17 -16.84 -9.92 -1.36
C ILE A 17 -17.04 -11.33 -0.83
N SER A 18 -18.23 -11.89 -1.03
CA SER A 18 -18.59 -13.25 -0.60
C SER A 18 -19.12 -14.07 -1.76
N GLY A 19 -19.06 -15.40 -1.61
CA GLY A 19 -19.52 -16.34 -2.64
C GLY A 19 -18.50 -16.59 -3.77
N ILE A 20 -17.23 -16.25 -3.57
CA ILE A 20 -16.13 -16.54 -4.51
C ILE A 20 -14.98 -17.22 -3.80
N ASP A 21 -14.41 -18.23 -4.45
CA ASP A 21 -13.16 -18.89 -4.10
C ASP A 21 -12.07 -18.44 -5.07
N LEU A 22 -11.10 -17.68 -4.56
CA LEU A 22 -10.00 -17.12 -5.34
C LEU A 22 -8.96 -18.18 -5.77
N SER A 23 -9.01 -19.41 -5.24
CA SER A 23 -8.16 -20.52 -5.70
C SER A 23 -8.65 -21.09 -7.04
N SER A 24 -9.92 -20.90 -7.36
CA SER A 24 -10.59 -21.40 -8.55
C SER A 24 -10.41 -20.47 -9.77
N ASP A 25 -10.68 -20.98 -10.98
CA ASP A 25 -10.77 -20.16 -12.17
C ASP A 25 -12.03 -19.32 -12.14
N VAL A 26 -11.89 -18.02 -12.42
CA VAL A 26 -13.04 -17.13 -12.59
C VAL A 26 -13.27 -16.84 -14.08
N SER A 27 -14.54 -16.74 -14.47
CA SER A 27 -14.87 -16.31 -15.83
C SER A 27 -14.44 -14.86 -16.05
N ARG A 28 -14.26 -14.47 -17.31
CA ARG A 28 -13.95 -13.08 -17.67
C ARG A 28 -15.01 -12.09 -17.14
N GLU A 29 -16.28 -12.46 -17.23
CA GLU A 29 -17.38 -11.65 -16.71
C GLU A 29 -17.26 -11.39 -15.20
N VAL A 30 -16.89 -12.42 -14.43
CA VAL A 30 -16.63 -12.30 -12.99
C VAL A 30 -15.39 -11.44 -12.73
N ALA A 31 -14.33 -11.63 -13.49
CA ALA A 31 -13.10 -10.84 -13.37
C ALA A 31 -13.36 -9.34 -13.64
N ASP A 32 -14.10 -9.02 -14.71
CA ASP A 32 -14.47 -7.65 -15.06
C ASP A 32 -15.33 -7.02 -13.93
N ALA A 33 -16.30 -7.76 -13.38
CA ALA A 33 -17.14 -7.29 -12.27
C ALA A 33 -16.35 -7.08 -10.97
N LEU A 34 -15.32 -7.90 -10.69
CA LEU A 34 -14.40 -7.71 -9.55
C LEU A 34 -13.54 -6.45 -9.75
N CYS A 35 -13.06 -6.19 -10.96
CA CYS A 35 -12.32 -4.97 -11.27
C CYS A 35 -13.19 -3.72 -11.09
N ASP A 36 -14.45 -3.76 -11.54
CA ASP A 36 -15.40 -2.67 -11.32
C ASP A 36 -15.68 -2.44 -9.84
N ALA A 37 -15.86 -3.50 -9.06
CA ALA A 37 -16.01 -3.42 -7.61
C ALA A 37 -14.77 -2.80 -6.96
N TRP A 38 -13.56 -3.19 -7.38
CA TRP A 38 -12.30 -2.62 -6.90
C TRP A 38 -12.20 -1.12 -7.15
N HIS A 39 -12.47 -0.68 -8.38
CA HIS A 39 -12.48 0.74 -8.75
C HIS A 39 -13.54 1.55 -8.01
N LYS A 40 -14.68 0.93 -7.68
CA LYS A 40 -15.79 1.56 -6.96
C LYS A 40 -15.52 1.69 -5.45
N HIS A 41 -14.98 0.62 -4.85
CA HIS A 41 -14.83 0.52 -3.39
C HIS A 41 -13.40 0.74 -2.90
N LEU A 42 -12.40 0.82 -3.77
CA LEU A 42 -10.97 1.07 -3.51
C LEU A 42 -10.28 -0.05 -2.71
N VAL A 43 -10.99 -0.75 -1.85
CA VAL A 43 -10.49 -1.89 -1.07
C VAL A 43 -11.51 -3.02 -1.14
N LEU A 44 -11.05 -4.23 -1.49
CA LEU A 44 -11.87 -5.44 -1.48
C LEU A 44 -11.32 -6.42 -0.44
N LEU A 45 -12.21 -6.96 0.38
CA LEU A 45 -11.93 -7.99 1.37
C LEU A 45 -12.62 -9.29 0.96
N PHE A 46 -11.84 -10.37 0.89
CA PHE A 46 -12.33 -11.73 0.70
C PHE A 46 -11.98 -12.52 1.96
N ARG A 47 -13.01 -13.07 2.66
CA ARG A 47 -12.85 -13.86 3.86
C ARG A 47 -12.65 -15.34 3.54
N ASP A 48 -12.11 -16.07 4.50
CA ASP A 48 -12.10 -17.54 4.54
C ASP A 48 -11.48 -18.18 3.28
N GLN A 49 -10.46 -17.54 2.71
CA GLN A 49 -9.74 -18.05 1.55
C GLN A 49 -8.63 -19.03 1.98
N SER A 50 -8.38 -20.04 1.15
CA SER A 50 -7.29 -21.00 1.34
C SER A 50 -6.43 -21.03 0.08
N LEU A 51 -5.33 -20.25 0.08
CA LEU A 51 -4.48 -20.05 -1.09
C LEU A 51 -3.07 -20.54 -0.81
N ASP A 52 -2.51 -21.29 -1.75
CA ASP A 52 -1.07 -21.40 -1.89
C ASP A 52 -0.51 -20.19 -2.67
N ASP A 53 0.80 -20.12 -2.79
CA ASP A 53 1.47 -19.02 -3.49
C ASP A 53 1.07 -18.94 -4.98
N SER A 54 0.86 -20.07 -5.63
CA SER A 54 0.41 -20.13 -7.03
C SER A 54 -1.01 -19.59 -7.19
N ALA A 55 -1.91 -20.00 -6.29
CA ALA A 55 -3.29 -19.51 -6.25
C ALA A 55 -3.35 -18.01 -5.95
N LEU A 56 -2.50 -17.51 -5.04
CA LEU A 56 -2.40 -16.08 -4.74
C LEU A 56 -1.95 -15.26 -5.97
N LEU A 57 -0.98 -15.76 -6.73
CA LEU A 57 -0.55 -15.11 -7.98
C LEU A 57 -1.66 -15.10 -9.03
N LYS A 58 -2.37 -16.23 -9.18
CA LYS A 58 -3.52 -16.34 -10.07
C LYS A 58 -4.64 -15.37 -9.68
N ALA A 59 -5.02 -15.33 -8.41
CA ALA A 59 -6.01 -14.40 -7.87
C ALA A 59 -5.61 -12.92 -8.13
N SER A 60 -4.34 -12.61 -7.93
CA SER A 60 -3.81 -11.26 -8.18
C SER A 60 -3.89 -10.88 -9.66
N SER A 61 -3.66 -11.84 -10.57
CA SER A 61 -3.67 -11.59 -12.01
C SER A 61 -5.06 -11.25 -12.57
N ILE A 62 -6.14 -11.49 -11.83
CA ILE A 62 -7.50 -11.03 -12.15
C ILE A 62 -7.53 -9.50 -12.30
N PHE A 63 -6.75 -8.79 -11.50
CA PHE A 63 -6.74 -7.32 -11.41
C PHE A 63 -5.66 -6.66 -12.27
N GLY A 64 -4.81 -7.45 -12.91
CA GLY A 64 -3.77 -7.00 -13.83
C GLY A 64 -2.47 -7.78 -13.72
N PRO A 65 -1.47 -7.50 -14.57
CA PRO A 65 -0.17 -8.17 -14.50
C PRO A 65 0.48 -8.01 -13.12
N VAL A 66 1.01 -9.10 -12.56
CA VAL A 66 1.72 -9.08 -11.28
C VAL A 66 3.19 -8.76 -11.53
N GLN A 67 3.75 -7.85 -10.72
CA GLN A 67 5.15 -7.45 -10.82
C GLN A 67 6.01 -8.09 -9.73
N GLU A 68 7.32 -8.19 -9.94
CA GLU A 68 8.27 -8.64 -8.93
C GLU A 68 8.24 -7.72 -7.71
N GLY A 69 8.18 -8.31 -6.51
CA GLY A 69 8.19 -7.58 -5.26
C GLY A 69 9.47 -6.77 -5.04
N GLY A 70 9.34 -5.47 -4.81
CA GLY A 70 10.51 -4.58 -4.66
C GLY A 70 11.48 -5.00 -3.55
N ALA A 71 10.98 -5.54 -2.44
CA ALA A 71 11.81 -6.05 -1.33
C ALA A 71 12.58 -7.32 -1.70
N GLN A 72 12.06 -8.16 -2.58
CA GLN A 72 12.66 -9.43 -3.01
C GLN A 72 14.05 -9.23 -3.62
N LYS A 73 14.23 -8.19 -4.43
CA LYS A 73 15.54 -7.87 -5.05
C LYS A 73 16.62 -7.59 -3.99
N TYR A 74 16.25 -6.93 -2.89
CA TYR A 74 17.19 -6.63 -1.81
C TYR A 74 17.55 -7.89 -1.02
N PHE A 75 16.57 -8.69 -0.66
CA PHE A 75 16.80 -9.92 0.08
C PHE A 75 17.63 -10.94 -0.72
N ARG A 76 17.36 -11.10 -2.02
CA ARG A 76 18.17 -11.97 -2.90
C ARG A 76 19.62 -11.50 -3.00
N LYS A 77 19.84 -10.19 -3.16
CA LYS A 77 21.19 -9.61 -3.18
C LYS A 77 21.89 -9.74 -1.83
N GLY A 78 21.15 -9.76 -0.72
CA GLY A 78 21.66 -9.98 0.64
C GLY A 78 21.95 -11.45 0.97
N GLY A 79 21.74 -12.40 0.04
CA GLY A 79 22.05 -13.82 0.23
C GLY A 79 20.99 -14.60 1.02
N PHE A 80 19.80 -14.04 1.24
CA PHE A 80 18.68 -14.73 1.91
C PHE A 80 18.19 -15.92 1.06
N LYS A 81 17.87 -17.04 1.72
CA LYS A 81 17.38 -18.25 1.06
C LYS A 81 15.89 -18.15 0.73
N LYS A 82 15.49 -18.72 -0.41
CA LYS A 82 14.08 -18.89 -0.80
C LYS A 82 13.34 -19.82 0.15
N GLY A 83 12.00 -19.67 0.24
CA GLY A 83 11.14 -20.48 1.10
C GLY A 83 11.36 -20.22 2.59
N THR A 84 11.82 -19.03 2.96
CA THR A 84 12.05 -18.62 4.35
C THR A 84 11.02 -17.60 4.81
N SER A 85 11.04 -17.28 6.10
CA SER A 85 10.22 -16.22 6.70
C SER A 85 10.40 -14.81 6.10
N LEU A 86 11.35 -14.63 5.20
CA LEU A 86 11.69 -13.35 4.56
C LEU A 86 11.63 -13.40 3.04
N LEU A 87 11.76 -14.59 2.42
CA LEU A 87 11.87 -14.75 0.97
C LEU A 87 11.04 -15.94 0.48
N ALA A 88 9.94 -15.64 -0.21
CA ALA A 88 9.10 -16.64 -0.87
C ALA A 88 9.81 -17.30 -2.09
N ASP A 89 9.28 -18.41 -2.56
CA ASP A 89 9.79 -19.11 -3.74
C ASP A 89 9.58 -18.31 -5.02
N TYR A 90 8.45 -17.63 -5.13
CA TYR A 90 8.07 -16.79 -6.27
C TYR A 90 8.60 -15.35 -6.12
N PRO A 91 9.24 -14.79 -7.16
CA PRO A 91 9.77 -13.42 -7.12
C PRO A 91 8.71 -12.32 -7.00
N GLU A 92 7.48 -12.62 -7.38
CA GLU A 92 6.34 -11.70 -7.30
C GLU A 92 5.75 -11.63 -5.89
N ILE A 93 6.06 -12.60 -5.02
CA ILE A 93 5.52 -12.65 -3.65
C ILE A 93 6.52 -12.06 -2.66
N THR A 94 6.10 -11.08 -1.90
CA THR A 94 6.84 -10.52 -0.78
C THR A 94 6.27 -11.07 0.52
N VAL A 95 7.11 -11.72 1.33
CA VAL A 95 6.74 -12.11 2.69
C VAL A 95 6.71 -10.87 3.57
N VAL A 96 5.57 -10.60 4.20
CA VAL A 96 5.37 -9.54 5.19
C VAL A 96 5.21 -10.19 6.55
N SER A 97 6.29 -10.26 7.30
CA SER A 97 6.31 -10.93 8.61
C SER A 97 7.06 -10.14 9.67
N ASN A 98 6.82 -10.48 10.93
CA ASN A 98 7.61 -10.01 12.06
C ASN A 98 8.64 -11.05 12.51
N LEU A 99 8.99 -12.03 11.67
CA LEU A 99 9.92 -13.11 12.02
C LEU A 99 11.36 -12.74 11.66
N ASP A 100 12.31 -13.26 12.41
CA ASP A 100 13.73 -13.28 12.07
C ASP A 100 14.07 -14.43 11.10
N GLU A 101 15.34 -14.58 10.74
CA GLU A 101 15.82 -15.65 9.84
C GLU A 101 15.66 -17.07 10.43
N ARG A 102 15.46 -17.18 11.73
CA ARG A 102 15.24 -18.45 12.46
C ARG A 102 13.75 -18.77 12.63
N GLY A 103 12.86 -17.84 12.16
CA GLY A 103 11.43 -17.99 12.30
C GLY A 103 10.87 -17.54 13.66
N ASN A 104 11.65 -16.83 14.48
CA ASN A 104 11.16 -16.32 15.75
C ASN A 104 10.55 -14.92 15.58
N PRO A 105 9.42 -14.63 16.26
CA PRO A 105 8.86 -13.29 16.28
C PRO A 105 9.82 -12.29 16.94
N VAL A 106 10.00 -11.12 16.29
CA VAL A 106 10.90 -10.07 16.76
C VAL A 106 10.32 -8.67 16.52
N ARG A 107 10.72 -7.70 17.32
CA ARG A 107 10.29 -6.33 17.13
C ARG A 107 10.82 -5.69 15.85
N LYS A 108 12.06 -6.01 15.47
CA LYS A 108 12.72 -5.51 14.26
C LYS A 108 13.32 -6.68 13.50
N ASN A 109 13.06 -6.76 12.22
CA ASN A 109 13.72 -7.68 11.30
C ASN A 109 14.21 -6.91 10.06
N ALA A 110 14.73 -7.62 9.06
CA ALA A 110 15.18 -7.01 7.80
C ALA A 110 14.03 -6.42 6.95
N GLY A 111 12.77 -6.76 7.24
CA GLY A 111 11.57 -6.25 6.59
C GLY A 111 10.87 -5.15 7.36
N LEU A 112 9.57 -5.33 7.62
CA LEU A 112 8.73 -4.35 8.33
C LEU A 112 8.70 -4.56 9.84
N GLY A 113 9.05 -5.75 10.33
CA GLY A 113 8.99 -6.09 11.75
C GLY A 113 7.59 -5.91 12.36
N SER A 114 7.55 -5.75 13.68
CA SER A 114 6.31 -5.54 14.46
C SER A 114 5.94 -4.06 14.64
N GLY A 115 6.82 -3.11 14.33
CA GLY A 115 6.58 -1.68 14.53
C GLY A 115 5.46 -1.13 13.66
N GLU A 116 4.92 0.02 14.05
CA GLU A 116 3.97 0.77 13.26
C GLU A 116 4.50 1.09 11.87
N VAL A 117 3.63 1.05 10.87
CA VAL A 117 3.91 1.51 9.51
C VAL A 117 3.04 2.72 9.23
N VAL A 118 3.66 3.89 9.20
CA VAL A 118 2.97 5.17 9.00
C VAL A 118 2.18 5.22 7.69
N TRP A 119 1.20 6.12 7.60
CA TRP A 119 0.41 6.35 6.40
C TRP A 119 1.25 6.52 5.15
N HIS A 120 0.96 5.78 4.09
CA HIS A 120 1.69 5.81 2.82
C HIS A 120 0.90 5.18 1.66
N SER A 121 1.37 5.43 0.44
CA SER A 121 1.12 4.58 -0.74
C SER A 121 2.31 3.66 -0.95
N ASP A 122 2.07 2.42 -1.35
CA ASP A 122 3.13 1.46 -1.65
C ASP A 122 4.04 1.96 -2.79
N ASN A 123 5.35 1.84 -2.57
CA ASN A 123 6.39 2.14 -3.56
C ASN A 123 6.27 3.51 -4.25
N SER A 124 5.70 4.52 -3.59
CA SER A 124 5.59 5.87 -4.14
C SER A 124 6.95 6.51 -4.50
N TYR A 125 8.04 5.90 -4.04
CA TYR A 125 9.42 6.30 -4.27
C TYR A 125 10.05 5.69 -5.55
N ILE A 126 9.25 5.12 -6.46
CA ILE A 126 9.67 4.67 -7.80
C ILE A 126 8.83 5.36 -8.88
N GLU A 127 9.37 5.43 -10.11
CA GLU A 127 8.74 6.13 -11.24
C GLU A 127 7.34 5.59 -11.60
N LYS A 128 7.14 4.28 -11.51
CA LYS A 128 5.86 3.60 -11.78
C LYS A 128 5.43 2.79 -10.55
N PRO A 129 4.79 3.42 -9.56
CA PRO A 129 4.29 2.70 -8.39
C PRO A 129 3.23 1.67 -8.78
N PRO A 130 3.08 0.56 -8.03
CA PRO A 130 2.06 -0.45 -8.33
C PRO A 130 0.66 0.16 -8.35
N ALA A 131 -0.20 -0.36 -9.25
CA ALA A 131 -1.61 0.02 -9.31
C ALA A 131 -2.37 -0.42 -8.07
N GLY A 132 -2.06 -1.62 -7.57
CA GLY A 132 -2.65 -2.19 -6.37
C GLY A 132 -1.71 -3.13 -5.65
N SER A 133 -2.05 -3.47 -4.43
CA SER A 133 -1.40 -4.51 -3.65
C SER A 133 -2.45 -5.43 -3.06
N MET A 134 -2.14 -6.73 -3.05
CA MET A 134 -2.97 -7.76 -2.43
C MET A 134 -2.18 -8.42 -1.30
N LEU A 135 -2.80 -8.55 -0.13
CA LEU A 135 -2.26 -9.27 1.02
C LEU A 135 -3.13 -10.48 1.33
N TYR A 136 -2.51 -11.63 1.51
CA TYR A 136 -3.12 -12.85 2.02
C TYR A 136 -2.61 -13.14 3.42
N ALA A 137 -3.51 -13.31 4.39
CA ALA A 137 -3.20 -13.55 5.79
C ALA A 137 -3.02 -15.05 6.05
N ILE A 138 -1.78 -15.47 6.35
CA ILE A 138 -1.42 -16.86 6.62
C ILE A 138 -1.48 -17.14 8.13
N ASP A 139 -0.81 -16.29 8.92
CA ASP A 139 -0.76 -16.42 10.37
C ASP A 139 -0.95 -15.04 11.01
N ILE A 140 -1.97 -14.93 11.84
CA ILE A 140 -2.34 -13.68 12.52
C ILE A 140 -2.49 -13.99 14.01
N PRO A 141 -1.84 -13.24 14.90
CA PRO A 141 -1.92 -13.50 16.33
C PRO A 141 -3.35 -13.34 16.88
N ASP A 142 -3.77 -14.26 17.73
CA ASP A 142 -5.00 -14.11 18.51
C ASP A 142 -4.91 -12.87 19.39
N GLY A 143 -5.99 -12.09 19.44
CA GLY A 143 -6.03 -10.84 20.22
C GLY A 143 -5.66 -9.61 19.42
N GLY A 144 -5.30 -9.77 18.14
CA GLY A 144 -5.18 -8.66 17.21
C GLY A 144 -3.81 -7.98 17.21
N GLY A 145 -3.79 -6.76 16.73
CA GLY A 145 -2.61 -5.98 16.38
C GLY A 145 -2.25 -6.13 14.91
N GLY A 146 -1.58 -5.11 14.38
CA GLY A 146 -1.27 -5.05 12.97
C GLY A 146 -2.49 -4.79 12.09
N ASP A 147 -3.54 -4.20 12.66
CA ASP A 147 -4.70 -3.74 11.91
C ASP A 147 -4.26 -2.80 10.81
N THR A 148 -4.92 -2.88 9.65
CA THR A 148 -4.58 -2.03 8.52
C THR A 148 -5.71 -1.04 8.24
N SER A 149 -5.40 0.24 8.35
CA SER A 149 -6.31 1.33 8.04
C SER A 149 -6.04 1.83 6.62
N PHE A 150 -7.09 2.23 5.93
CA PHE A 150 -7.05 2.81 4.58
C PHE A 150 -7.73 4.17 4.60
N ALA A 151 -7.25 5.12 3.76
CA ALA A 151 -7.81 6.45 3.65
C ALA A 151 -8.11 6.79 2.18
N ASN A 152 -9.35 7.20 1.90
CA ASN A 152 -9.86 7.50 0.56
C ASN A 152 -9.34 8.84 0.04
N GLN A 153 -8.43 8.80 -0.91
CA GLN A 153 -7.78 10.00 -1.45
C GLN A 153 -8.63 10.74 -2.49
N TYR A 154 -9.70 10.14 -3.00
CA TYR A 154 -10.71 10.85 -3.78
C TYR A 154 -11.47 11.83 -2.90
N LEU A 155 -12.04 11.34 -1.77
CA LEU A 155 -12.73 12.19 -0.80
C LEU A 155 -11.81 13.25 -0.23
N ALA A 156 -10.56 12.89 0.06
CA ALA A 156 -9.57 13.84 0.53
C ALA A 156 -9.33 14.99 -0.47
N TYR A 157 -9.30 14.70 -1.78
CA TYR A 157 -9.19 15.74 -2.81
C TYR A 157 -10.49 16.54 -2.98
N GLU A 158 -11.63 15.86 -3.08
CA GLU A 158 -12.93 16.48 -3.32
C GLU A 158 -13.33 17.46 -2.22
N SER A 159 -12.97 17.17 -0.97
CA SER A 159 -13.29 17.98 0.20
C SER A 159 -12.22 19.01 0.58
N LEU A 160 -11.14 19.15 -0.23
CA LEU A 160 -10.14 20.18 0.03
C LEU A 160 -10.78 21.58 0.09
N PRO A 161 -10.50 22.35 1.13
CA PRO A 161 -10.81 23.78 1.13
C PRO A 161 -10.26 24.47 -0.13
N GLU A 162 -10.99 25.43 -0.68
CA GLU A 162 -10.65 26.12 -1.93
C GLU A 162 -9.19 26.61 -1.94
N ILE A 163 -8.74 27.24 -0.86
CA ILE A 163 -7.37 27.74 -0.75
C ILE A 163 -6.31 26.59 -0.85
N MET A 164 -6.60 25.42 -0.32
CA MET A 164 -5.70 24.26 -0.42
C MET A 164 -5.76 23.65 -1.82
N ARG A 165 -6.95 23.60 -2.44
CA ARG A 165 -7.12 23.09 -3.80
C ARG A 165 -6.31 23.91 -4.80
N ILE A 166 -6.35 25.26 -4.68
CA ILE A 166 -5.49 26.17 -5.46
C ILE A 166 -4.01 25.91 -5.18
N ALA A 167 -3.65 25.72 -3.91
CA ALA A 167 -2.25 25.52 -3.50
C ALA A 167 -1.62 24.23 -4.03
N VAL A 168 -2.42 23.16 -4.28
CA VAL A 168 -1.91 21.87 -4.79
C VAL A 168 -1.97 21.75 -6.30
N GLN A 169 -2.72 22.61 -6.98
CA GLN A 169 -2.94 22.54 -8.43
C GLN A 169 -1.62 22.64 -9.20
N GLY A 170 -1.34 21.64 -10.04
CA GLY A 170 -0.13 21.57 -10.87
C GLY A 170 1.18 21.47 -10.06
N LYS A 171 1.12 21.24 -8.75
CA LYS A 171 2.32 21.09 -7.92
C LYS A 171 2.89 19.68 -8.02
N LEU A 172 4.21 19.63 -8.00
CA LEU A 172 5.01 18.40 -8.03
C LEU A 172 5.71 18.23 -6.68
N GLN A 173 5.81 17.00 -6.23
CA GLN A 173 6.47 16.61 -4.99
C GLN A 173 7.55 15.59 -5.28
N LEU A 174 8.72 15.74 -4.68
CA LEU A 174 9.75 14.72 -4.63
C LEU A 174 9.39 13.67 -3.57
N HIS A 175 9.45 12.38 -3.91
CA HIS A 175 9.16 11.28 -3.01
C HIS A 175 10.45 10.61 -2.54
N ASP A 176 10.82 10.82 -1.30
CA ASP A 176 12.05 10.32 -0.69
C ASP A 176 12.17 8.78 -0.76
N SER A 177 13.24 8.29 -1.39
CA SER A 177 13.57 6.87 -1.55
C SER A 177 14.54 6.34 -0.48
N SER A 178 15.03 7.18 0.44
CA SER A 178 16.11 6.81 1.37
C SER A 178 15.72 5.73 2.38
N ARG A 179 14.44 5.65 2.77
CA ARG A 179 13.96 4.73 3.80
C ARG A 179 12.86 3.80 3.31
N ASN A 180 12.75 2.64 3.95
CA ASN A 180 11.61 1.74 3.75
C ASN A 180 10.36 2.21 4.52
N SER A 181 9.26 1.42 4.46
CA SER A 181 7.98 1.77 5.12
C SER A 181 8.04 1.77 6.63
N ALA A 182 8.93 1.01 7.24
CA ALA A 182 9.19 1.00 8.68
C ALA A 182 10.18 2.12 9.13
N GLY A 183 10.58 3.02 8.23
CA GLY A 183 11.52 4.10 8.55
C GLY A 183 12.99 3.69 8.59
N VAL A 184 13.32 2.44 8.23
CA VAL A 184 14.70 1.95 8.22
C VAL A 184 15.41 2.45 6.96
N LEU A 185 16.62 2.99 7.14
CA LEU A 185 17.47 3.44 6.02
C LEU A 185 17.78 2.25 5.11
N ARG A 186 17.67 2.45 3.80
CA ARG A 186 18.02 1.41 2.82
C ARG A 186 19.53 1.21 2.78
N PRO A 187 20.02 -0.01 2.52
CA PRO A 187 21.45 -0.33 2.61
C PRO A 187 22.37 0.55 1.74
N THR A 188 21.87 1.08 0.64
CA THR A 188 22.65 1.91 -0.30
C THR A 188 22.34 3.39 -0.21
N ALA A 189 21.37 3.78 0.64
CA ALA A 189 20.94 5.16 0.76
C ALA A 189 21.77 5.92 1.79
N LYS A 190 21.99 7.20 1.52
CA LYS A 190 22.54 8.16 2.48
C LYS A 190 21.40 8.97 3.10
N LEU A 191 21.57 9.38 4.35
CA LEU A 191 20.67 10.35 4.95
C LEU A 191 20.93 11.72 4.32
N PRO A 192 19.93 12.36 3.71
CA PRO A 192 20.10 13.69 3.17
C PRO A 192 20.29 14.70 4.33
N ALA A 193 21.20 15.63 4.18
CA ALA A 193 21.39 16.77 5.08
C ALA A 193 20.62 18.00 4.58
N THR A 194 20.37 18.09 3.29
CA THR A 194 19.61 19.20 2.66
C THR A 194 18.54 18.63 1.71
N PRO A 195 17.50 19.41 1.34
CA PRO A 195 16.48 18.98 0.38
C PRO A 195 17.06 18.55 -0.97
N GLU A 196 18.13 19.19 -1.43
CA GLU A 196 18.77 18.92 -2.71
C GLU A 196 19.46 17.54 -2.75
N GLU A 197 19.78 16.99 -1.58
CA GLU A 197 20.36 15.64 -1.44
C GLU A 197 19.31 14.53 -1.35
N VAL A 198 18.01 14.89 -1.27
CA VAL A 198 16.93 13.89 -1.23
C VAL A 198 16.78 13.26 -2.60
N GLU A 199 16.99 11.95 -2.68
CA GLU A 199 16.83 11.17 -3.90
C GLU A 199 15.43 10.54 -3.98
N GLY A 200 14.85 10.53 -5.18
CA GLY A 200 13.56 9.90 -5.45
C GLY A 200 12.87 10.46 -6.69
N PRO A 201 11.78 9.84 -7.13
CA PRO A 201 10.99 10.32 -8.24
C PRO A 201 10.20 11.59 -7.87
N VAL A 202 9.84 12.33 -8.89
CA VAL A 202 8.97 13.51 -8.79
C VAL A 202 7.59 13.12 -9.29
N HIS A 203 6.58 13.29 -8.44
CA HIS A 203 5.18 12.97 -8.75
C HIS A 203 4.27 14.19 -8.52
N PRO A 204 3.12 14.27 -9.21
CA PRO A 204 2.14 15.31 -8.95
C PRO A 204 1.49 15.11 -7.57
N LEU A 205 1.18 16.22 -6.86
CA LEU A 205 0.40 16.18 -5.61
C LEU A 205 -1.05 15.73 -5.83
N VAL A 206 -1.56 15.91 -7.06
CA VAL A 206 -2.88 15.43 -7.49
C VAL A 206 -2.68 14.56 -8.73
N ARG A 207 -3.21 13.35 -8.68
CA ARG A 207 -3.19 12.44 -9.83
C ARG A 207 -4.61 12.16 -10.32
N ILE A 208 -4.73 11.83 -11.63
CA ILE A 208 -5.95 11.30 -12.22
C ILE A 208 -5.85 9.78 -12.22
N HIS A 209 -6.86 9.11 -11.70
CA HIS A 209 -6.96 7.66 -11.79
C HIS A 209 -7.26 7.22 -13.23
N PRO A 210 -6.51 6.29 -13.83
CA PRO A 210 -6.63 5.97 -15.26
C PRO A 210 -7.99 5.38 -15.64
N ALA A 211 -8.58 4.52 -14.81
CA ALA A 211 -9.87 3.88 -15.09
C ALA A 211 -11.05 4.79 -14.71
N THR A 212 -11.10 5.33 -13.49
CA THR A 212 -12.27 6.10 -13.02
C THR A 212 -12.25 7.56 -13.46
N ARG A 213 -11.12 8.08 -13.91
CA ARG A 213 -10.86 9.48 -14.28
C ARG A 213 -11.03 10.48 -13.12
N LYS A 214 -11.24 10.00 -11.90
CA LYS A 214 -11.32 10.83 -10.70
C LYS A 214 -9.95 11.35 -10.29
N LYS A 215 -9.92 12.53 -9.67
CA LYS A 215 -8.74 13.11 -9.06
C LYS A 215 -8.57 12.59 -7.63
N ALA A 216 -7.33 12.28 -7.26
CA ALA A 216 -6.94 11.86 -5.92
C ALA A 216 -5.73 12.65 -5.43
N LEU A 217 -5.65 12.92 -4.13
CA LEU A 217 -4.39 13.37 -3.53
C LEU A 217 -3.38 12.23 -3.63
N TYR A 218 -2.13 12.60 -3.94
CA TYR A 218 -1.03 11.64 -4.02
C TYR A 218 0.17 12.18 -3.27
N LEU A 219 0.30 11.75 -2.01
CA LEU A 219 1.28 12.29 -1.06
C LEU A 219 2.44 11.30 -0.87
N GLY A 220 3.65 11.80 -0.99
CA GLY A 220 4.85 11.07 -0.58
C GLY A 220 4.90 10.91 0.93
N ARG A 221 5.48 9.79 1.41
CA ARG A 221 5.52 9.47 2.83
C ARG A 221 6.13 10.58 3.67
N ARG A 222 5.40 11.05 4.67
CA ARG A 222 5.84 12.10 5.56
C ARG A 222 6.90 11.60 6.56
N ARG A 223 8.01 12.29 6.64
CA ARG A 223 9.16 11.97 7.52
C ARG A 223 9.77 13.22 8.13
N VAL A 224 10.76 13.02 8.97
CA VAL A 224 11.57 14.12 9.52
C VAL A 224 12.37 14.75 8.37
N TRP A 225 12.32 16.05 8.28
CA TRP A 225 13.04 16.87 7.30
C TRP A 225 14.57 16.69 7.42
N PRO A 226 15.33 16.69 6.32
CA PRO A 226 14.90 16.77 4.93
C PRO A 226 14.35 15.43 4.42
N SER A 227 13.22 15.50 3.71
CA SER A 227 12.53 14.35 3.16
C SER A 227 11.72 14.82 1.94
N ASN A 228 10.49 14.31 1.76
CA ASN A 228 9.63 14.76 0.68
C ASN A 228 9.40 16.27 0.76
N TYR A 229 9.44 16.95 -0.37
CA TYR A 229 9.15 18.39 -0.47
C TYR A 229 8.47 18.76 -1.79
N ILE A 230 7.79 19.91 -1.81
CA ILE A 230 7.10 20.44 -2.99
C ILE A 230 8.09 21.25 -3.80
N LEU A 231 8.28 20.88 -5.07
CA LEU A 231 9.23 21.55 -5.96
C LEU A 231 8.85 23.02 -6.19
N GLY A 232 9.87 23.89 -6.20
CA GLY A 232 9.70 25.32 -6.44
C GLY A 232 9.00 26.07 -5.32
N MET A 233 8.84 25.45 -4.13
CA MET A 233 8.27 26.08 -2.95
C MET A 233 9.34 26.24 -1.87
N PRO A 234 9.43 27.39 -1.16
CA PRO A 234 10.30 27.51 0.01
C PRO A 234 10.02 26.41 1.05
N ASN A 235 11.09 25.88 1.67
CA ASN A 235 10.99 24.70 2.55
C ASN A 235 9.94 24.85 3.65
N GLU A 236 9.91 25.97 4.36
CA GLU A 236 8.92 26.21 5.42
C GLU A 236 7.47 26.14 4.91
N ARG A 237 7.22 26.72 3.72
CA ARG A 237 5.90 26.67 3.09
C ARG A 237 5.54 25.27 2.61
N SER A 238 6.52 24.55 2.06
CA SER A 238 6.37 23.15 1.65
C SER A 238 6.00 22.27 2.85
N GLU A 239 6.75 22.39 3.95
CA GLU A 239 6.50 21.64 5.18
C GLU A 239 5.10 21.96 5.75
N ALA A 240 4.77 23.26 5.87
CA ALA A 240 3.47 23.68 6.38
C ALA A 240 2.29 23.18 5.51
N LEU A 241 2.43 23.20 4.19
CA LEU A 241 1.41 22.68 3.28
C LEU A 241 1.29 21.17 3.38
N LEU A 242 2.40 20.43 3.36
CA LEU A 242 2.41 18.99 3.48
C LEU A 242 1.81 18.53 4.82
N ASP A 243 2.11 19.18 5.94
CA ASP A 243 1.52 18.86 7.24
C ASP A 243 -0.01 19.04 7.25
N ARG A 244 -0.49 20.09 6.59
CA ARG A 244 -1.94 20.32 6.46
C ARG A 244 -2.61 19.29 5.56
N LEU A 245 -1.97 18.94 4.43
CA LEU A 245 -2.47 17.93 3.48
C LEU A 245 -2.52 16.55 4.13
N TRP A 246 -1.48 16.14 4.85
CA TRP A 246 -1.46 14.87 5.53
C TRP A 246 -2.53 14.76 6.62
N ARG A 247 -2.69 15.78 7.45
CA ARG A 247 -3.75 15.82 8.46
C ARG A 247 -5.14 15.77 7.84
N HIS A 248 -5.33 16.45 6.71
CA HIS A 248 -6.59 16.41 5.97
C HIS A 248 -6.83 15.05 5.31
N ALA A 249 -5.82 14.46 4.69
CA ALA A 249 -5.93 13.22 3.91
C ALA A 249 -6.17 11.96 4.75
N THR A 250 -5.92 12.02 6.06
CA THR A 250 -5.98 10.86 6.98
C THR A 250 -6.95 11.06 8.14
N GLN A 251 -7.89 12.01 8.01
CA GLN A 251 -8.93 12.21 9.03
C GLN A 251 -9.92 11.04 9.05
N ASP A 252 -10.53 10.78 10.18
CA ASP A 252 -11.35 9.60 10.46
C ASP A 252 -12.49 9.40 9.45
N ASP A 253 -13.14 10.49 9.02
CA ASP A 253 -14.24 10.46 8.04
C ASP A 253 -13.85 9.88 6.67
N TYR A 254 -12.55 9.79 6.36
CA TYR A 254 -12.06 9.22 5.10
C TYR A 254 -11.48 7.83 5.27
N THR A 255 -11.54 7.26 6.46
CA THR A 255 -10.84 6.02 6.77
C THR A 255 -11.77 4.81 6.97
N TRP A 256 -11.19 3.66 6.78
CA TRP A 256 -11.73 2.36 7.17
C TRP A 256 -10.59 1.49 7.67
N THR A 257 -10.83 0.74 8.77
CA THR A 257 -9.83 -0.14 9.39
C THR A 257 -10.24 -1.59 9.29
N HIS A 258 -9.35 -2.41 8.73
CA HIS A 258 -9.49 -3.86 8.66
C HIS A 258 -8.78 -4.53 9.82
N LYS A 259 -9.52 -5.43 10.50
CA LYS A 259 -8.99 -6.35 11.52
C LYS A 259 -8.77 -7.71 10.88
N TRP A 260 -7.53 -8.14 10.84
CA TRP A 260 -7.11 -9.35 10.16
C TRP A 260 -7.58 -10.63 10.86
N ARG A 261 -7.87 -11.64 10.03
CA ARG A 261 -8.05 -13.04 10.42
C ARG A 261 -7.23 -13.92 9.47
N PRO A 262 -6.75 -15.11 9.90
CA PRO A 262 -6.18 -16.07 8.96
C PRO A 262 -7.18 -16.37 7.82
N GLY A 263 -6.70 -16.49 6.60
CA GLY A 263 -7.54 -16.69 5.42
C GLY A 263 -8.12 -15.41 4.80
N ASP A 264 -7.87 -14.22 5.37
CA ASP A 264 -8.27 -12.97 4.74
C ASP A 264 -7.39 -12.65 3.53
N VAL A 265 -8.02 -12.30 2.42
CA VAL A 265 -7.37 -11.65 1.27
C VAL A 265 -7.88 -10.24 1.17
N LEU A 266 -6.97 -9.28 1.12
CA LEU A 266 -7.29 -7.87 1.02
C LEU A 266 -6.54 -7.23 -0.14
N LEU A 267 -7.29 -6.67 -1.10
CA LEU A 267 -6.78 -5.91 -2.24
C LEU A 267 -7.10 -4.43 -2.07
N TRP A 268 -6.14 -3.55 -2.27
CA TRP A 268 -6.40 -2.10 -2.31
C TRP A 268 -5.84 -1.43 -3.55
N ASP A 269 -6.52 -0.36 -3.96
CA ASP A 269 -6.10 0.50 -5.06
C ASP A 269 -5.07 1.52 -4.56
N ASN A 270 -3.82 1.26 -4.85
CA ASN A 270 -2.68 2.08 -4.40
C ASN A 270 -2.62 3.45 -5.10
N ARG A 271 -3.45 3.64 -6.14
CA ARG A 271 -3.53 4.88 -6.91
C ARG A 271 -4.37 5.95 -6.21
N CYS A 272 -5.27 5.53 -5.31
CA CYS A 272 -6.25 6.41 -4.66
C CYS A 272 -6.55 6.06 -3.19
N ALA A 273 -5.78 5.16 -2.57
CA ALA A 273 -5.86 4.85 -1.16
C ALA A 273 -4.47 4.95 -0.50
N LEU A 274 -4.39 5.67 0.62
CA LEU A 274 -3.29 5.53 1.58
C LEU A 274 -3.58 4.37 2.51
N HIS A 275 -2.53 3.78 3.09
CA HIS A 275 -2.70 2.79 4.13
C HIS A 275 -1.68 2.94 5.26
N HIS A 276 -2.06 2.42 6.43
CA HIS A 276 -1.34 2.48 7.69
C HIS A 276 -1.50 1.13 8.41
N ARG A 277 -0.50 0.70 9.16
CA ARG A 277 -0.58 -0.51 9.98
C ARG A 277 -0.18 -0.20 11.41
N THR A 278 -1.03 -0.59 12.36
CA THR A 278 -0.73 -0.50 13.80
C THR A 278 0.41 -1.45 14.19
N GLU A 279 0.99 -1.28 15.37
CA GLU A 279 1.96 -2.22 15.93
C GLU A 279 1.38 -3.63 16.01
N VAL A 280 2.26 -4.62 15.89
CA VAL A 280 1.97 -6.06 16.03
C VAL A 280 2.54 -6.54 17.35
N ASP A 281 1.88 -7.48 18.02
CA ASP A 281 2.48 -8.20 19.14
C ASP A 281 3.76 -8.91 18.69
N HIS A 282 4.89 -8.45 19.19
CA HIS A 282 6.20 -9.00 18.81
C HIS A 282 6.53 -10.34 19.49
N ALA A 283 5.67 -10.84 20.36
CA ALA A 283 5.80 -12.16 20.98
C ALA A 283 5.15 -13.29 20.18
N ARG A 284 4.36 -12.95 19.14
CA ARG A 284 3.61 -13.92 18.32
C ARG A 284 3.91 -13.75 16.85
N PRO A 285 3.91 -14.85 16.06
CA PRO A 285 4.11 -14.75 14.62
C PRO A 285 2.97 -13.98 13.94
N ARG A 286 3.32 -13.20 12.92
CA ARG A 286 2.39 -12.60 11.97
C ARG A 286 2.97 -12.74 10.58
N ILE A 287 2.28 -13.48 9.72
CA ILE A 287 2.76 -13.80 8.37
C ILE A 287 1.67 -13.50 7.36
N LEU A 288 2.00 -12.65 6.39
CA LEU A 288 1.18 -12.42 5.20
C LEU A 288 2.05 -12.52 3.96
N HIS A 289 1.47 -12.97 2.88
CA HIS A 289 2.07 -12.89 1.55
C HIS A 289 1.46 -11.73 0.77
N ARG A 290 2.33 -10.94 0.12
CA ARG A 290 1.93 -9.78 -0.66
C ARG A 290 2.32 -9.94 -2.12
N THR A 291 1.37 -9.65 -3.01
CA THR A 291 1.60 -9.41 -4.42
C THR A 291 1.33 -7.96 -4.77
N GLN A 292 1.85 -7.49 -5.90
CA GLN A 292 1.63 -6.13 -6.39
C GLN A 292 1.24 -6.15 -7.86
N ILE A 293 0.14 -5.47 -8.18
CA ILE A 293 -0.34 -5.29 -9.54
C ILE A 293 0.53 -4.22 -10.21
N GLN A 294 1.02 -4.50 -11.41
CA GLN A 294 1.87 -3.58 -12.17
C GLN A 294 1.17 -2.23 -12.37
N GLY A 295 1.93 -1.18 -12.11
CA GLY A 295 1.45 0.19 -12.28
C GLY A 295 1.83 0.80 -13.62
N GLU A 296 1.20 1.90 -13.89
CA GLU A 296 1.42 2.73 -15.09
C GLU A 296 2.02 4.09 -14.73
N THR A 297 2.39 4.86 -15.76
CA THR A 297 2.82 6.26 -15.58
C THR A 297 1.70 7.09 -14.95
N ILE A 298 2.05 7.87 -13.93
CA ILE A 298 1.08 8.71 -13.21
C ILE A 298 0.56 9.81 -14.13
N ILE A 299 -0.75 9.96 -14.21
CA ILE A 299 -1.42 11.04 -14.95
C ILE A 299 -1.60 12.22 -14.01
N PRO A 300 -1.00 13.40 -14.28
CA PRO A 300 -1.19 14.61 -13.48
C PRO A 300 -2.65 15.09 -13.48
N GLY A 301 -3.12 15.60 -12.32
CA GLY A 301 -4.50 16.06 -12.11
C GLY A 301 -4.69 17.57 -12.00
#